data_060891bdbf90f8a4e6a5ee44c7406986
#
_entry.id   060891bdbf90f8a4e6a5ee44c7406986
#
_cell.length_a   1.000
_cell.length_b   1.000
_cell.length_c   1.000
_cell.angle_alpha   90.00
_cell.angle_beta   90.00
_cell.angle_gamma   90.00
#
_symmetry.space_group_name_H-M   'P 1'
#
loop_
_entity.id
_entity.type
_entity.pdbx_description
1 polymer ?
#
loop_
_entity_poly.entity_id
_entity_poly.type
_entity_poly.pdbx_seq_one_letter_code
_entity_poly.pdbx_strand_id
1 'polypeptide(L)'
;MKKKLMGLAFGGAFLAASLGVFGFVKAETTSEDITPNLNVVRSIEDKDQVNMYKAVIDEKGYQNITLNFDASKKDEVNNGWTLKVYDENKEELYQVSGIKAQFTSANFAFAKGKTVYISVESGIKSSMFMPKGVEYNLNFHTYADSDYETENNNKYIDANEIPTGGAVKGSLLNKDDEDYFVYQIPETGYTKVSFEILDFVPSKILGGWNLEIYDKNKSLVYKEAGITKDVTLPELPLAKGQKIYIRIHPKLAVSTFAPVEIEYKLKVNTVKSGKWEVENNGSFKKANKLSGTKYANILNSSDEDFFTFKAAKTGRYKLSIDTGDNVKNAYKVEGFVNNKSKKAVSKVTMSDKSYTFKAKRGQNVWVRIYGISGNSPIGNKYSLKYKFVKK
;
A
#
# COMPACT_ATOMS: atom_id res chain seq x y z
N MET A 1 53.12 34.53 20.23
CA MET A 1 54.37 33.84 20.61
C MET A 1 54.31 32.40 20.10
N LYS A 2 55.24 32.08 19.22
CA LYS A 2 55.42 30.75 18.62
C LYS A 2 56.08 29.80 19.63
N LYS A 3 55.66 28.57 19.73
CA LYS A 3 56.55 27.46 20.07
C LYS A 3 56.23 26.24 19.20
N LYS A 4 57.17 25.96 18.31
CA LYS A 4 57.38 24.69 17.64
C LYS A 4 57.88 23.68 18.66
N LEU A 5 57.45 22.43 18.57
CA LEU A 5 58.26 21.33 19.03
C LEU A 5 58.36 20.28 17.90
N MET A 6 59.60 19.97 17.61
CA MET A 6 60.10 19.02 16.63
C MET A 6 60.02 17.58 17.18
N GLY A 7 59.80 16.67 16.34
CA GLY A 7 59.84 15.31 16.14
C GLY A 7 60.72 14.40 16.95
N LEU A 8 60.38 13.13 16.83
CA LEU A 8 61.37 12.02 16.74
C LEU A 8 60.69 10.87 16.00
N ALA A 9 61.33 10.49 14.92
CA ALA A 9 60.99 9.27 14.18
C ALA A 9 61.64 8.08 14.86
N PHE A 10 60.90 7.06 15.20
CA PHE A 10 61.47 5.72 15.46
C PHE A 10 61.00 4.80 14.34
N GLY A 11 61.95 4.38 13.53
CA GLY A 11 61.82 3.33 12.55
C GLY A 11 61.71 1.96 13.24
N GLY A 12 60.59 1.32 13.04
CA GLY A 12 60.36 -0.07 13.35
C GLY A 12 60.00 -0.79 12.06
N ALA A 13 60.93 -1.59 11.53
CA ALA A 13 60.70 -2.49 10.42
C ALA A 13 59.78 -3.61 10.88
N PHE A 14 58.52 -3.58 10.46
CA PHE A 14 57.63 -4.73 10.58
C PHE A 14 57.71 -5.53 9.29
N LEU A 15 58.23 -6.75 9.39
CA LEU A 15 58.08 -7.78 8.40
C LEU A 15 56.57 -8.06 8.21
N ALA A 16 55.99 -7.63 7.11
CA ALA A 16 54.66 -8.02 6.69
C ALA A 16 54.75 -9.45 6.14
N ALA A 17 54.40 -10.44 6.98
CA ALA A 17 54.05 -11.76 6.49
C ALA A 17 52.76 -11.61 5.67
N SER A 18 52.86 -11.75 4.34
CA SER A 18 51.74 -11.84 3.42
C SER A 18 50.99 -13.17 3.71
N LEU A 19 49.99 -13.09 4.60
CA LEU A 19 48.93 -14.08 4.65
C LEU A 19 48.14 -13.92 3.35
N GLY A 20 48.38 -14.78 2.38
CA GLY A 20 47.58 -14.91 1.21
C GLY A 20 46.15 -15.25 1.62
N VAL A 21 45.28 -14.24 1.56
CA VAL A 21 43.84 -14.48 1.56
C VAL A 21 43.53 -15.19 0.26
N PHE A 22 43.49 -16.53 0.33
CA PHE A 22 42.82 -17.30 -0.71
C PHE A 22 41.35 -16.90 -0.65
N GLY A 23 40.98 -15.86 -1.40
CA GLY A 23 39.62 -15.59 -1.73
C GLY A 23 39.10 -16.79 -2.49
N PHE A 24 38.25 -17.58 -1.85
CA PHE A 24 37.41 -18.52 -2.59
C PHE A 24 36.57 -17.67 -3.54
N VAL A 25 37.01 -17.66 -4.80
CA VAL A 25 36.15 -17.23 -5.90
C VAL A 25 35.03 -18.24 -5.91
N LYS A 26 33.89 -17.88 -5.35
CA LYS A 26 32.66 -18.65 -5.48
C LYS A 26 32.41 -18.74 -6.98
N ALA A 27 32.54 -19.94 -7.55
CA ALA A 27 32.28 -20.13 -8.97
C ALA A 27 30.89 -19.51 -9.27
N GLU A 28 30.84 -18.61 -10.21
CA GLU A 28 29.55 -18.08 -10.65
C GLU A 28 28.74 -19.26 -11.16
N THR A 29 27.60 -19.51 -10.52
CA THR A 29 26.67 -20.53 -10.97
C THR A 29 26.17 -20.10 -12.33
N THR A 30 26.58 -20.77 -13.40
CA THR A 30 26.12 -20.48 -14.75
C THR A 30 24.62 -20.73 -14.81
N SER A 31 23.86 -19.75 -15.30
CA SER A 31 22.42 -19.89 -15.51
C SER A 31 22.15 -20.40 -16.93
N GLU A 32 21.17 -21.30 -17.05
CA GLU A 32 20.62 -21.74 -18.33
C GLU A 32 19.54 -20.73 -18.79
N ASP A 33 19.64 -20.22 -20.02
CA ASP A 33 18.58 -19.38 -20.60
C ASP A 33 17.35 -20.26 -20.90
N ILE A 34 16.20 -19.89 -20.37
CA ILE A 34 14.91 -20.56 -20.61
C ILE A 34 13.93 -19.63 -21.31
N THR A 35 13.09 -20.21 -22.14
CA THR A 35 12.00 -19.50 -22.81
C THR A 35 10.73 -19.62 -22.00
N PRO A 36 10.04 -18.52 -21.65
CA PRO A 36 8.75 -18.58 -20.99
C PRO A 36 7.75 -19.51 -21.72
N ASN A 37 6.88 -20.15 -20.95
CA ASN A 37 5.86 -21.09 -21.42
C ASN A 37 6.40 -22.39 -22.06
N LEU A 38 7.72 -22.67 -21.97
CA LEU A 38 8.32 -23.93 -22.38
C LEU A 38 8.79 -24.75 -21.18
N ASN A 39 8.62 -26.06 -21.27
CA ASN A 39 9.05 -26.98 -20.23
C ASN A 39 10.56 -27.21 -20.26
N VAL A 40 11.16 -27.22 -19.08
CA VAL A 40 12.57 -27.60 -18.86
C VAL A 40 12.61 -28.82 -17.95
N VAL A 41 13.17 -29.92 -18.42
CA VAL A 41 13.30 -31.18 -17.65
C VAL A 41 14.73 -31.31 -17.16
N ARG A 42 14.93 -31.44 -15.84
CA ARG A 42 16.26 -31.62 -15.19
C ARG A 42 16.12 -32.47 -13.95
N SER A 43 17.25 -32.94 -13.41
CA SER A 43 17.35 -33.61 -12.13
C SER A 43 18.44 -32.98 -11.26
N ILE A 44 18.50 -33.38 -10.00
CA ILE A 44 19.56 -33.06 -9.04
C ILE A 44 20.35 -34.33 -8.76
N GLU A 45 21.63 -34.32 -9.06
CA GLU A 45 22.51 -35.48 -8.92
C GLU A 45 23.40 -35.39 -7.68
N ASP A 46 23.67 -34.17 -7.19
CA ASP A 46 24.47 -33.90 -6.01
C ASP A 46 23.76 -33.00 -5.03
N LYS A 47 24.02 -33.20 -3.73
CA LYS A 47 23.36 -32.43 -2.63
C LYS A 47 23.66 -30.92 -2.65
N ASP A 48 24.73 -30.50 -3.28
CA ASP A 48 25.19 -29.13 -3.40
C ASP A 48 24.89 -28.55 -4.79
N GLN A 49 24.31 -29.36 -5.69
CA GLN A 49 23.90 -28.90 -7.03
C GLN A 49 22.77 -27.91 -6.95
N VAL A 50 22.91 -26.80 -7.70
CA VAL A 50 21.89 -25.79 -7.92
C VAL A 50 21.69 -25.64 -9.42
N ASN A 51 20.53 -25.97 -9.91
CA ASN A 51 20.15 -25.69 -11.29
C ASN A 51 19.59 -24.25 -11.33
N MET A 52 20.32 -23.37 -11.99
CA MET A 52 19.98 -21.95 -12.13
C MET A 52 19.48 -21.67 -13.54
N TYR A 53 18.33 -21.04 -13.64
CA TYR A 53 17.68 -20.64 -14.89
C TYR A 53 17.58 -19.12 -14.98
N LYS A 54 17.59 -18.62 -16.20
CA LYS A 54 17.41 -17.21 -16.51
C LYS A 54 16.29 -17.06 -17.54
N ALA A 55 15.31 -16.24 -17.21
CA ALA A 55 14.20 -15.91 -18.12
C ALA A 55 14.10 -14.39 -18.32
N VAL A 56 13.66 -13.98 -19.51
CA VAL A 56 13.30 -12.59 -19.78
C VAL A 56 11.77 -12.51 -19.89
N ILE A 57 11.17 -11.57 -19.18
CA ILE A 57 9.72 -11.37 -19.19
C ILE A 57 9.29 -10.84 -20.56
N ASP A 58 8.46 -11.58 -21.26
CA ASP A 58 8.04 -11.28 -22.63
C ASP A 58 6.69 -10.54 -22.69
N GLU A 59 5.85 -10.63 -21.65
CA GLU A 59 4.52 -10.01 -21.57
C GLU A 59 4.34 -9.13 -20.33
N LYS A 60 3.53 -8.07 -20.46
CA LYS A 60 3.02 -7.33 -19.30
C LYS A 60 1.88 -8.11 -18.67
N GLY A 61 1.96 -8.35 -17.38
CA GLY A 61 0.96 -9.10 -16.63
C GLY A 61 1.60 -9.82 -15.45
N TYR A 62 1.18 -11.04 -15.21
CA TYR A 62 1.72 -11.83 -14.11
C TYR A 62 2.43 -13.09 -14.60
N GLN A 63 3.27 -13.64 -13.75
CA GLN A 63 4.04 -14.84 -14.02
C GLN A 63 3.89 -15.81 -12.85
N ASN A 64 3.95 -17.12 -13.13
CA ASN A 64 4.12 -18.12 -12.09
C ASN A 64 5.02 -19.27 -12.57
N ILE A 65 5.41 -20.11 -11.63
CA ILE A 65 6.28 -21.25 -11.88
C ILE A 65 5.54 -22.51 -11.48
N THR A 66 5.49 -23.47 -12.39
CA THR A 66 5.09 -24.84 -12.05
C THR A 66 6.31 -25.73 -11.97
N LEU A 67 6.34 -26.59 -10.94
CA LEU A 67 7.31 -27.65 -10.77
C LEU A 67 6.56 -28.97 -10.59
N ASN A 68 6.68 -29.86 -11.56
CA ASN A 68 5.99 -31.13 -11.60
C ASN A 68 7.01 -32.27 -11.74
N PHE A 69 6.62 -33.48 -11.38
CA PHE A 69 7.43 -34.69 -11.57
C PHE A 69 6.49 -35.90 -11.72
N ASP A 70 7.06 -37.03 -12.13
CA ASP A 70 6.32 -38.29 -12.23
C ASP A 70 5.82 -38.73 -10.85
N ALA A 71 4.51 -38.78 -10.67
CA ALA A 71 3.86 -39.17 -9.41
C ALA A 71 4.24 -40.58 -8.94
N SER A 72 4.68 -41.48 -9.85
CA SER A 72 5.17 -42.81 -9.50
C SER A 72 6.50 -42.76 -8.70
N LYS A 73 7.23 -41.64 -8.80
CA LYS A 73 8.48 -41.36 -8.11
C LYS A 73 8.34 -40.69 -6.75
N LYS A 74 7.11 -40.54 -6.26
CA LYS A 74 6.79 -39.82 -5.02
C LYS A 74 7.62 -40.29 -3.82
N ASP A 75 7.86 -41.58 -3.69
CA ASP A 75 8.63 -42.16 -2.59
C ASP A 75 10.14 -41.91 -2.72
N GLU A 76 10.61 -41.57 -3.93
CA GLU A 76 12.02 -41.22 -4.20
C GLU A 76 12.30 -39.72 -3.94
N VAL A 77 11.27 -38.90 -3.83
CA VAL A 77 11.41 -37.41 -3.69
C VAL A 77 11.90 -37.01 -2.29
N ASN A 78 11.77 -37.88 -1.27
CA ASN A 78 12.27 -37.65 0.09
C ASN A 78 11.88 -36.28 0.67
N ASN A 79 12.81 -35.32 0.79
CA ASN A 79 12.58 -33.97 1.30
C ASN A 79 12.23 -32.95 0.19
N GLY A 80 12.11 -33.41 -1.05
CA GLY A 80 11.69 -32.59 -2.17
C GLY A 80 12.74 -31.59 -2.64
N TRP A 81 12.23 -30.60 -3.36
CA TRP A 81 13.04 -29.50 -3.90
C TRP A 81 12.78 -28.19 -3.14
N THR A 82 13.75 -27.29 -3.21
CA THR A 82 13.61 -25.89 -2.92
C THR A 82 13.65 -25.11 -4.23
N LEU A 83 12.64 -24.30 -4.44
CA LEU A 83 12.54 -23.36 -5.55
C LEU A 83 12.74 -21.95 -5.00
N LYS A 84 13.60 -21.16 -5.69
CA LYS A 84 13.80 -19.75 -5.37
C LYS A 84 13.69 -18.92 -6.62
N VAL A 85 13.22 -17.66 -6.44
CA VAL A 85 13.13 -16.67 -7.50
C VAL A 85 13.90 -15.43 -7.08
N TYR A 86 14.64 -14.85 -8.02
CA TYR A 86 15.50 -13.69 -7.80
C TYR A 86 15.23 -12.63 -8.87
N ASP A 87 15.43 -11.38 -8.51
CA ASP A 87 15.43 -10.28 -9.46
C ASP A 87 16.68 -10.27 -10.37
N GLU A 88 16.76 -9.23 -11.22
CA GLU A 88 17.88 -9.00 -12.14
C GLU A 88 19.23 -8.78 -11.42
N ASN A 89 19.21 -8.35 -10.14
CA ASN A 89 20.40 -8.15 -9.28
C ASN A 89 20.76 -9.40 -8.47
N LYS A 90 20.02 -10.49 -8.65
CA LYS A 90 20.11 -11.74 -7.88
C LYS A 90 19.74 -11.56 -6.39
N GLU A 91 18.87 -10.61 -6.08
CA GLU A 91 18.23 -10.51 -4.77
C GLU A 91 17.07 -11.51 -4.69
N GLU A 92 17.02 -12.31 -3.61
CA GLU A 92 15.97 -13.31 -3.43
C GLU A 92 14.63 -12.66 -3.09
N LEU A 93 13.63 -12.91 -3.94
CA LEU A 93 12.27 -12.36 -3.80
C LEU A 93 11.29 -13.40 -3.25
N TYR A 94 11.52 -14.68 -3.56
CA TYR A 94 10.60 -15.76 -3.21
C TYR A 94 11.33 -17.06 -2.97
N GLN A 95 10.87 -17.84 -1.99
CA GLN A 95 11.37 -19.17 -1.70
C GLN A 95 10.29 -20.10 -1.20
N VAL A 96 10.26 -21.31 -1.74
CA VAL A 96 9.47 -22.43 -1.22
C VAL A 96 10.37 -23.66 -1.12
N SER A 97 10.34 -24.34 0.04
CA SER A 97 11.12 -25.54 0.30
C SER A 97 10.23 -26.75 0.57
N GLY A 98 10.77 -27.94 0.34
CA GLY A 98 10.07 -29.20 0.61
C GLY A 98 8.96 -29.50 -0.40
N ILE A 99 9.15 -29.14 -1.66
CA ILE A 99 8.20 -29.42 -2.74
C ILE A 99 8.21 -30.92 -3.04
N LYS A 100 7.16 -31.63 -2.64
CA LYS A 100 7.01 -33.10 -2.75
C LYS A 100 5.80 -33.56 -3.56
N ALA A 101 5.12 -32.61 -4.18
CA ALA A 101 3.96 -32.83 -5.02
C ALA A 101 3.98 -31.83 -6.18
N GLN A 102 3.06 -31.95 -7.09
CA GLN A 102 2.84 -30.94 -8.10
C GLN A 102 2.68 -29.57 -7.41
N PHE A 103 3.43 -28.58 -7.88
CA PHE A 103 3.51 -27.27 -7.26
C PHE A 103 3.29 -26.17 -8.28
N THR A 104 2.60 -25.13 -7.85
CA THR A 104 2.47 -23.85 -8.57
C THR A 104 2.81 -22.74 -7.58
N SER A 105 3.72 -21.84 -7.95
CA SER A 105 4.11 -20.70 -7.13
C SER A 105 2.99 -19.68 -7.02
N ALA A 106 3.18 -18.69 -6.15
CA ALA A 106 2.44 -17.43 -6.22
C ALA A 106 2.59 -16.76 -7.59
N ASN A 107 1.70 -15.83 -7.89
CA ASN A 107 1.82 -14.97 -9.05
C ASN A 107 2.81 -13.83 -8.77
N PHE A 108 3.78 -13.65 -9.66
CA PHE A 108 4.73 -12.55 -9.66
C PHE A 108 4.25 -11.46 -10.63
N ALA A 109 4.74 -10.24 -10.44
CA ALA A 109 4.34 -9.08 -11.27
C ALA A 109 5.55 -8.38 -11.92
N PHE A 110 6.49 -9.14 -12.44
CA PHE A 110 7.69 -8.56 -13.03
C PHE A 110 7.40 -7.75 -14.29
N ALA A 111 8.09 -6.63 -14.45
CA ALA A 111 7.94 -5.79 -15.63
C ALA A 111 8.42 -6.49 -16.92
N LYS A 112 7.70 -6.30 -18.03
CA LYS A 112 8.12 -6.75 -19.34
C LYS A 112 9.54 -6.25 -19.66
N GLY A 113 10.38 -7.14 -20.19
CA GLY A 113 11.79 -6.91 -20.54
C GLY A 113 12.78 -7.11 -19.38
N LYS A 114 12.29 -7.33 -18.15
CA LYS A 114 13.17 -7.63 -17.01
C LYS A 114 13.67 -9.07 -17.07
N THR A 115 14.83 -9.28 -16.47
CA THR A 115 15.42 -10.61 -16.29
C THR A 115 15.09 -11.14 -14.90
N VAL A 116 14.66 -12.39 -14.81
CA VAL A 116 14.44 -13.13 -13.57
C VAL A 116 15.35 -14.32 -13.55
N TYR A 117 15.87 -14.66 -12.36
CA TYR A 117 16.58 -15.91 -12.14
C TYR A 117 15.74 -16.83 -11.27
N ILE A 118 15.78 -18.12 -11.60
CA ILE A 118 15.05 -19.16 -10.89
C ILE A 118 16.07 -20.25 -10.52
N SER A 119 16.08 -20.70 -9.26
CA SER A 119 16.89 -21.86 -8.89
C SER A 119 16.03 -23.00 -8.38
N VAL A 120 16.46 -24.21 -8.72
CA VAL A 120 15.96 -25.46 -8.14
C VAL A 120 17.13 -26.20 -7.53
N GLU A 121 17.00 -26.49 -6.24
CA GLU A 121 18.00 -27.23 -5.46
C GLU A 121 17.33 -28.29 -4.59
N SER A 122 18.11 -29.19 -3.99
CA SER A 122 17.58 -30.15 -3.02
C SER A 122 16.95 -29.41 -1.80
N GLY A 123 15.82 -29.88 -1.34
CA GLY A 123 15.16 -29.33 -0.14
C GLY A 123 16.00 -29.48 1.13
N ILE A 124 16.88 -30.48 1.18
CA ILE A 124 17.89 -30.66 2.24
C ILE A 124 19.21 -31.04 1.59
N LYS A 125 20.31 -30.40 2.00
CA LYS A 125 21.68 -30.69 1.53
C LYS A 125 22.23 -31.94 2.18
N SER A 126 21.60 -33.08 1.89
CA SER A 126 21.99 -34.41 2.38
C SER A 126 21.89 -35.45 1.26
N SER A 127 22.94 -36.17 0.98
CA SER A 127 22.96 -37.20 -0.06
C SER A 127 21.94 -38.32 0.18
N MET A 128 21.56 -38.54 1.44
CA MET A 128 20.59 -39.58 1.84
C MET A 128 19.13 -39.14 1.60
N PHE A 129 18.85 -37.84 1.64
CA PHE A 129 17.48 -37.32 1.65
C PHE A 129 17.17 -36.39 0.47
N MET A 130 18.05 -36.22 -0.48
CA MET A 130 17.85 -35.47 -1.70
C MET A 130 17.02 -36.28 -2.72
N PRO A 131 16.28 -35.64 -3.63
CA PRO A 131 15.59 -36.32 -4.73
C PRO A 131 16.55 -36.65 -5.88
N LYS A 132 17.56 -37.50 -5.60
CA LYS A 132 18.66 -37.81 -6.53
C LYS A 132 18.12 -38.50 -7.80
N GLY A 133 18.45 -37.95 -8.97
CA GLY A 133 18.10 -38.52 -10.27
C GLY A 133 16.60 -38.47 -10.59
N VAL A 134 15.78 -37.93 -9.71
CA VAL A 134 14.36 -37.74 -10.02
C VAL A 134 14.21 -36.51 -10.90
N GLU A 135 13.71 -36.72 -12.11
CA GLU A 135 13.43 -35.61 -13.04
C GLU A 135 12.27 -34.77 -12.55
N TYR A 136 12.48 -33.45 -12.56
CA TYR A 136 11.42 -32.47 -12.44
C TYR A 136 11.20 -31.74 -13.77
N ASN A 137 9.98 -31.28 -13.96
CA ASN A 137 9.56 -30.48 -15.09
C ASN A 137 9.23 -29.06 -14.58
N LEU A 138 10.10 -28.12 -14.93
CA LEU A 138 9.94 -26.71 -14.60
C LEU A 138 9.33 -25.98 -15.78
N ASN A 139 8.30 -25.16 -15.52
CA ASN A 139 7.78 -24.22 -16.49
C ASN A 139 7.59 -22.85 -15.85
N PHE A 140 8.15 -21.83 -16.46
CA PHE A 140 7.96 -20.42 -16.12
C PHE A 140 6.90 -19.85 -17.04
N HIS A 141 5.69 -19.66 -16.51
CA HIS A 141 4.55 -19.15 -17.26
C HIS A 141 4.50 -17.63 -17.22
N THR A 142 4.15 -17.03 -18.35
CA THR A 142 3.83 -15.60 -18.47
C THR A 142 2.41 -15.45 -18.99
N TYR A 143 1.63 -14.56 -18.37
CA TYR A 143 0.23 -14.29 -18.69
C TYR A 143 0.04 -12.80 -18.94
N ALA A 144 -0.54 -12.46 -20.09
CA ALA A 144 -0.88 -11.09 -20.40
C ALA A 144 -2.05 -10.61 -19.55
N ASP A 145 -1.84 -9.58 -18.73
CA ASP A 145 -2.87 -8.92 -17.93
C ASP A 145 -2.49 -7.46 -17.70
N SER A 146 -3.17 -6.55 -18.39
CA SER A 146 -2.88 -5.10 -18.29
C SER A 146 -3.23 -4.51 -16.93
N ASP A 147 -4.12 -5.18 -16.19
CA ASP A 147 -4.65 -4.70 -14.91
C ASP A 147 -3.86 -5.26 -13.72
N TYR A 148 -2.81 -6.04 -13.97
CA TYR A 148 -1.92 -6.51 -12.92
C TYR A 148 -0.87 -5.44 -12.59
N GLU A 149 -0.46 -5.36 -11.33
CA GLU A 149 0.63 -4.50 -10.87
C GLU A 149 1.95 -4.80 -11.57
N THR A 150 2.96 -4.04 -11.28
CA THR A 150 4.31 -4.26 -11.80
C THR A 150 5.31 -4.02 -10.70
N GLU A 151 6.12 -5.04 -10.40
CA GLU A 151 7.16 -4.99 -9.38
C GLU A 151 8.51 -4.42 -9.93
N ASN A 152 9.35 -3.78 -9.11
CA ASN A 152 9.18 -3.52 -7.67
C ASN A 152 8.42 -2.20 -7.47
N ASN A 153 7.24 -2.24 -6.83
CA ASN A 153 6.46 -1.04 -6.52
C ASN A 153 6.49 -0.71 -5.01
N ASN A 154 7.49 -1.22 -4.27
CA ASN A 154 7.66 -1.15 -2.82
C ASN A 154 7.99 0.24 -2.27
N LYS A 155 7.95 1.27 -3.09
CA LYS A 155 8.28 2.65 -2.70
C LYS A 155 7.35 3.65 -3.35
N TYR A 156 7.17 4.75 -2.67
CA TYR A 156 6.37 5.89 -3.13
C TYR A 156 6.76 6.41 -4.53
N ILE A 157 8.06 6.33 -4.88
CA ILE A 157 8.56 6.79 -6.19
C ILE A 157 8.26 5.78 -7.31
N ASP A 158 8.12 4.52 -6.95
CA ASP A 158 7.92 3.40 -7.88
C ASP A 158 6.43 2.99 -7.96
N ALA A 159 5.53 3.81 -7.37
CA ALA A 159 4.10 3.53 -7.31
C ALA A 159 3.48 3.30 -8.69
N ASN A 160 2.73 2.23 -8.84
CA ASN A 160 2.02 1.90 -10.06
C ASN A 160 0.83 2.84 -10.30
N GLU A 161 0.64 3.31 -11.53
CA GLU A 161 -0.49 4.16 -11.88
C GLU A 161 -1.79 3.36 -11.98
N ILE A 162 -2.84 3.83 -11.29
CA ILE A 162 -4.21 3.32 -11.48
C ILE A 162 -4.89 4.20 -12.53
N PRO A 163 -5.39 3.62 -13.63
CA PRO A 163 -6.10 4.39 -14.65
C PRO A 163 -7.41 4.96 -14.10
N THR A 164 -7.89 6.04 -14.71
CA THR A 164 -9.14 6.71 -14.32
C THR A 164 -10.33 5.73 -14.41
N GLY A 165 -11.02 5.53 -13.29
CA GLY A 165 -12.13 4.58 -13.17
C GLY A 165 -11.71 3.12 -13.31
N GLY A 166 -10.39 2.85 -13.17
CA GLY A 166 -9.80 1.54 -13.32
C GLY A 166 -9.65 0.77 -12.02
N ALA A 167 -9.08 -0.40 -12.19
CA ALA A 167 -8.69 -1.29 -11.12
C ALA A 167 -7.27 -1.81 -11.38
N VAL A 168 -6.62 -2.27 -10.34
CA VAL A 168 -5.36 -2.99 -10.42
C VAL A 168 -5.47 -4.24 -9.53
N LYS A 169 -4.87 -5.34 -9.99
CA LYS A 169 -4.70 -6.57 -9.20
C LYS A 169 -3.26 -6.62 -8.69
N GLY A 170 -3.08 -7.25 -7.55
CA GLY A 170 -1.76 -7.45 -6.97
C GLY A 170 -1.77 -8.52 -5.89
N SER A 171 -0.58 -8.82 -5.39
CA SER A 171 -0.41 -9.74 -4.27
C SER A 171 0.91 -9.45 -3.54
N LEU A 172 0.91 -9.55 -2.23
CA LEU A 172 2.14 -9.46 -1.45
C LEU A 172 2.93 -10.77 -1.57
N LEU A 173 4.18 -10.71 -2.03
CA LEU A 173 5.04 -11.88 -2.22
C LEU A 173 5.63 -12.40 -0.91
N ASN A 174 5.83 -11.53 0.06
CA ASN A 174 6.36 -11.90 1.37
C ASN A 174 5.86 -10.94 2.48
N LYS A 175 6.22 -11.22 3.73
CA LYS A 175 5.76 -10.44 4.89
C LYS A 175 6.28 -9.01 4.97
N ASP A 176 7.32 -8.68 4.25
CA ASP A 176 7.98 -7.38 4.22
C ASP A 176 7.64 -6.59 2.93
N ASP A 177 6.80 -7.16 2.09
CA ASP A 177 6.35 -6.60 0.84
C ASP A 177 5.32 -5.49 1.02
N GLU A 178 5.37 -4.49 0.15
CA GLU A 178 4.52 -3.30 0.21
C GLU A 178 4.20 -2.81 -1.20
N ASP A 179 2.95 -2.76 -1.55
CA ASP A 179 2.51 -2.28 -2.86
C ASP A 179 2.09 -0.82 -2.80
N TYR A 180 2.71 0.00 -3.61
CA TYR A 180 2.35 1.41 -3.79
C TYR A 180 1.67 1.66 -5.12
N PHE A 181 0.53 2.33 -5.04
CA PHE A 181 -0.25 2.77 -6.19
C PHE A 181 -0.44 4.29 -6.16
N VAL A 182 -0.55 4.91 -7.32
CA VAL A 182 -0.85 6.33 -7.46
C VAL A 182 -2.07 6.54 -8.34
N TYR A 183 -2.98 7.41 -7.88
CA TYR A 183 -4.17 7.79 -8.64
C TYR A 183 -4.28 9.30 -8.74
N GLN A 184 -4.45 9.81 -9.95
CA GLN A 184 -4.69 11.22 -10.19
C GLN A 184 -6.19 11.49 -10.26
N ILE A 185 -6.70 12.38 -9.40
CA ILE A 185 -8.11 12.73 -9.31
C ILE A 185 -8.55 13.43 -10.61
N PRO A 186 -9.44 12.83 -11.41
CA PRO A 186 -9.83 13.39 -12.71
C PRO A 186 -10.83 14.55 -12.61
N GLU A 187 -11.67 14.56 -11.55
CA GLU A 187 -12.72 15.55 -11.34
C GLU A 187 -12.89 15.88 -9.85
N THR A 188 -13.25 17.13 -9.55
CA THR A 188 -13.59 17.52 -8.17
C THR A 188 -14.89 16.86 -7.71
N GLY A 189 -14.83 16.22 -6.54
CA GLY A 189 -15.96 15.51 -5.97
C GLY A 189 -15.54 14.59 -4.83
N TYR A 190 -15.91 13.32 -4.92
CA TYR A 190 -15.44 12.31 -3.97
C TYR A 190 -14.94 11.08 -4.70
N THR A 191 -13.91 10.48 -4.14
CA THR A 191 -13.28 9.26 -4.66
C THR A 191 -13.67 8.08 -3.76
N LYS A 192 -14.09 6.98 -4.38
CA LYS A 192 -14.34 5.70 -3.73
C LYS A 192 -13.16 4.77 -4.00
N VAL A 193 -12.71 4.12 -2.96
CA VAL A 193 -11.69 3.07 -3.03
C VAL A 193 -12.31 1.79 -2.48
N SER A 194 -12.24 0.71 -3.24
CA SER A 194 -12.65 -0.61 -2.79
C SER A 194 -11.50 -1.61 -2.93
N PHE A 195 -11.41 -2.51 -1.97
CA PHE A 195 -10.45 -3.60 -1.92
C PHE A 195 -11.24 -4.90 -1.90
N GLU A 196 -10.98 -5.77 -2.87
CA GLU A 196 -11.64 -7.08 -3.05
C GLU A 196 -10.57 -8.16 -2.90
N ILE A 197 -10.86 -9.24 -2.18
CA ILE A 197 -9.98 -10.41 -2.04
C ILE A 197 -10.39 -11.41 -3.11
N LEU A 198 -9.49 -11.72 -4.06
CA LEU A 198 -9.80 -12.59 -5.20
C LEU A 198 -9.72 -14.07 -4.82
N ASP A 199 -8.69 -14.46 -4.06
CA ASP A 199 -8.45 -15.83 -3.63
C ASP A 199 -8.60 -15.96 -2.11
N PHE A 200 -9.83 -16.08 -1.65
CA PHE A 200 -10.12 -16.12 -0.23
C PHE A 200 -9.71 -17.44 0.43
N VAL A 201 -8.59 -17.41 1.17
CA VAL A 201 -8.10 -18.53 2.00
C VAL A 201 -8.06 -18.10 3.45
N PRO A 202 -9.05 -18.46 4.29
CA PRO A 202 -9.17 -17.96 5.66
C PRO A 202 -7.91 -18.11 6.52
N SER A 203 -7.19 -19.24 6.39
CA SER A 203 -5.97 -19.51 7.14
C SER A 203 -4.78 -18.63 6.76
N LYS A 204 -4.78 -18.08 5.53
CA LYS A 204 -3.69 -17.23 5.02
C LYS A 204 -3.93 -15.73 5.25
N ILE A 205 -5.13 -15.31 5.66
CA ILE A 205 -5.49 -13.88 5.83
C ILE A 205 -5.73 -13.48 7.28
N LEU A 206 -5.23 -14.25 8.26
CA LEU A 206 -5.51 -14.05 9.69
C LEU A 206 -5.11 -12.66 10.20
N GLY A 207 -3.99 -12.12 9.76
CA GLY A 207 -3.53 -10.78 10.12
C GLY A 207 -4.16 -9.67 9.29
N GLY A 208 -4.59 -9.99 8.08
CA GLY A 208 -5.15 -9.04 7.12
C GLY A 208 -4.17 -8.01 6.59
N TRP A 209 -4.66 -7.18 5.68
CA TRP A 209 -3.93 -6.07 5.09
C TRP A 209 -4.20 -4.76 5.84
N ASN A 210 -3.25 -3.85 5.78
CA ASN A 210 -3.48 -2.43 5.96
C ASN A 210 -3.55 -1.76 4.58
N LEU A 211 -4.50 -0.85 4.41
CA LEU A 211 -4.59 0.04 3.28
C LEU A 211 -4.49 1.48 3.79
N GLU A 212 -3.47 2.19 3.35
CA GLU A 212 -3.17 3.56 3.78
C GLU A 212 -3.20 4.49 2.57
N ILE A 213 -3.88 5.62 2.69
CA ILE A 213 -3.98 6.63 1.64
C ILE A 213 -3.24 7.88 2.08
N TYR A 214 -2.33 8.35 1.24
CA TYR A 214 -1.50 9.53 1.46
C TYR A 214 -1.73 10.58 0.39
N ASP A 215 -1.53 11.84 0.74
CA ASP A 215 -1.43 12.92 -0.23
C ASP A 215 -0.02 12.98 -0.87
N LYS A 216 0.17 13.89 -1.83
CA LYS A 216 1.46 14.13 -2.50
C LYS A 216 2.61 14.54 -1.56
N ASN A 217 2.31 14.99 -0.35
CA ASN A 217 3.29 15.40 0.66
C ASN A 217 3.58 14.27 1.66
N LYS A 218 3.08 13.06 1.40
CA LYS A 218 3.16 11.90 2.29
C LYS A 218 2.42 12.09 3.62
N SER A 219 1.41 12.98 3.65
CA SER A 219 0.53 13.12 4.80
C SER A 219 -0.58 12.08 4.72
N LEU A 220 -0.83 11.37 5.81
CA LEU A 220 -1.88 10.36 5.88
C LEU A 220 -3.25 11.03 5.73
N VAL A 221 -4.01 10.61 4.71
CA VAL A 221 -5.39 11.02 4.47
C VAL A 221 -6.35 10.07 5.17
N TYR A 222 -6.21 8.77 4.93
CA TYR A 222 -7.07 7.73 5.52
C TYR A 222 -6.31 6.42 5.71
N LYS A 223 -6.76 5.61 6.68
CA LYS A 223 -6.23 4.26 6.93
C LYS A 223 -7.35 3.30 7.26
N GLU A 224 -7.37 2.16 6.59
CA GLU A 224 -8.13 0.96 6.96
C GLU A 224 -7.15 -0.12 7.39
N ALA A 225 -7.39 -0.74 8.53
CA ALA A 225 -6.44 -1.66 9.13
C ALA A 225 -7.04 -3.04 9.40
N GLY A 226 -6.28 -4.09 9.08
CA GLY A 226 -6.67 -5.48 9.34
C GLY A 226 -7.82 -5.94 8.46
N ILE A 227 -7.72 -5.64 7.18
CA ILE A 227 -8.68 -6.05 6.16
C ILE A 227 -8.59 -7.57 5.97
N THR A 228 -9.67 -8.28 6.31
CA THR A 228 -9.80 -9.75 6.16
C THR A 228 -11.02 -10.14 5.34
N LYS A 229 -11.68 -9.17 4.72
CA LYS A 229 -12.84 -9.32 3.83
C LYS A 229 -12.90 -8.12 2.89
N ASP A 230 -13.69 -8.22 1.85
CA ASP A 230 -13.95 -7.10 0.95
C ASP A 230 -14.38 -5.85 1.73
N VAL A 231 -13.82 -4.72 1.34
CA VAL A 231 -14.13 -3.43 1.96
C VAL A 231 -14.27 -2.32 0.92
N THR A 232 -15.19 -1.40 1.17
CA THR A 232 -15.26 -0.11 0.49
C THR A 232 -15.00 0.97 1.51
N LEU A 233 -13.99 1.79 1.26
CA LEU A 233 -13.60 2.88 2.14
C LEU A 233 -14.63 4.01 2.11
N PRO A 234 -14.64 4.89 3.13
CA PRO A 234 -15.39 6.13 3.10
C PRO A 234 -15.06 6.97 1.88
N GLU A 235 -16.01 7.81 1.47
CA GLU A 235 -15.79 8.75 0.39
C GLU A 235 -14.65 9.71 0.73
N LEU A 236 -13.69 9.88 -0.18
CA LEU A 236 -12.57 10.81 -0.06
C LEU A 236 -12.88 12.08 -0.86
N PRO A 237 -13.19 13.21 -0.23
CA PRO A 237 -13.55 14.45 -0.91
C PRO A 237 -12.32 15.18 -1.43
N LEU A 238 -12.00 15.00 -2.71
CA LEU A 238 -10.77 15.47 -3.33
C LEU A 238 -11.02 16.39 -4.53
N ALA A 239 -10.05 17.27 -4.80
CA ALA A 239 -10.09 18.17 -5.96
C ALA A 239 -9.48 17.54 -7.20
N LYS A 240 -9.98 17.90 -8.37
CA LYS A 240 -9.37 17.61 -9.66
C LYS A 240 -7.88 17.95 -9.66
N GLY A 241 -7.06 17.03 -10.16
CA GLY A 241 -5.60 17.17 -10.30
C GLY A 241 -4.81 16.84 -9.03
N GLN A 242 -5.45 16.61 -7.89
CA GLN A 242 -4.75 16.05 -6.73
C GLN A 242 -4.27 14.63 -7.06
N LYS A 243 -3.16 14.22 -6.43
CA LYS A 243 -2.68 12.84 -6.46
C LYS A 243 -2.83 12.24 -5.07
N ILE A 244 -3.33 11.03 -5.02
CA ILE A 244 -3.29 10.19 -3.82
C ILE A 244 -2.39 9.00 -4.10
N TYR A 245 -1.73 8.54 -3.05
CA TYR A 245 -0.91 7.33 -3.05
C TYR A 245 -1.56 6.33 -2.10
N ILE A 246 -1.69 5.12 -2.56
CA ILE A 246 -2.31 4.04 -1.80
C ILE A 246 -1.21 3.02 -1.52
N ARG A 247 -1.01 2.70 -0.25
CA ARG A 247 -0.07 1.68 0.20
C ARG A 247 -0.86 0.50 0.75
N ILE A 248 -0.54 -0.68 0.27
CA ILE A 248 -1.07 -1.95 0.75
C ILE A 248 0.11 -2.73 1.35
N HIS A 249 -0.05 -3.22 2.56
CA HIS A 249 0.99 -4.00 3.23
C HIS A 249 0.37 -4.91 4.31
N PRO A 250 1.08 -5.95 4.81
CA PRO A 250 0.57 -6.76 5.90
C PRO A 250 0.32 -5.90 7.14
N LYS A 251 -0.77 -6.15 7.86
CA LYS A 251 -0.99 -5.54 9.18
C LYS A 251 0.07 -5.97 10.19
N LEU A 252 0.48 -7.24 10.11
CA LEU A 252 1.51 -7.84 10.93
C LEU A 252 2.57 -8.46 10.02
N ALA A 253 3.77 -7.92 10.03
CA ALA A 253 4.92 -8.44 9.27
C ALA A 253 5.49 -9.72 9.90
N VAL A 254 4.62 -10.70 10.15
CA VAL A 254 4.95 -12.03 10.67
C VAL A 254 4.46 -13.05 9.66
N SER A 255 5.33 -13.94 9.20
CA SER A 255 5.04 -14.90 8.11
C SER A 255 3.75 -15.71 8.32
N THR A 256 3.43 -16.06 9.58
CA THR A 256 2.21 -16.83 9.91
C THR A 256 0.91 -16.04 9.76
N PHE A 257 0.97 -14.70 9.78
CA PHE A 257 -0.20 -13.83 9.79
C PHE A 257 -0.27 -12.88 8.60
N ALA A 258 0.84 -12.70 7.86
CA ALA A 258 0.86 -11.87 6.68
C ALA A 258 0.03 -12.53 5.56
N PRO A 259 -0.83 -11.77 4.89
CA PRO A 259 -1.66 -12.30 3.80
C PRO A 259 -0.84 -12.37 2.49
N VAL A 260 0.22 -13.18 2.51
CA VAL A 260 1.11 -13.36 1.35
C VAL A 260 0.51 -14.33 0.36
N GLU A 261 0.85 -14.17 -0.91
CA GLU A 261 0.40 -15.02 -2.02
C GLU A 261 -1.14 -15.06 -2.20
N ILE A 262 -1.83 -14.07 -1.68
CA ILE A 262 -3.28 -13.91 -1.87
C ILE A 262 -3.52 -12.71 -2.75
N GLU A 263 -4.17 -12.94 -3.87
CA GLU A 263 -4.50 -11.88 -4.82
C GLU A 263 -5.59 -10.97 -4.28
N TYR A 264 -5.41 -9.69 -4.50
CA TYR A 264 -6.41 -8.66 -4.26
C TYR A 264 -6.67 -7.84 -5.52
N LYS A 265 -7.76 -7.10 -5.47
CA LYS A 265 -8.11 -6.11 -6.49
C LYS A 265 -8.44 -4.78 -5.83
N LEU A 266 -7.69 -3.77 -6.20
CA LEU A 266 -7.91 -2.39 -5.78
C LEU A 266 -8.64 -1.64 -6.89
N LYS A 267 -9.78 -1.03 -6.57
CA LYS A 267 -10.61 -0.27 -7.50
C LYS A 267 -10.72 1.18 -7.03
N VAL A 268 -10.46 2.13 -7.90
CA VAL A 268 -10.53 3.56 -7.56
C VAL A 268 -11.41 4.29 -8.58
N ASN A 269 -12.45 4.94 -8.11
CA ASN A 269 -13.38 5.68 -8.94
C ASN A 269 -13.73 7.04 -8.33
N THR A 270 -13.70 8.10 -9.13
CA THR A 270 -14.08 9.45 -8.73
C THR A 270 -15.46 9.82 -9.27
N VAL A 271 -16.32 10.32 -8.39
CA VAL A 271 -17.66 10.82 -8.74
C VAL A 271 -17.64 12.34 -8.64
N LYS A 272 -17.91 13.02 -9.75
CA LYS A 272 -18.03 14.48 -9.80
C LYS A 272 -19.15 14.97 -8.91
N SER A 273 -18.87 15.91 -8.00
CA SER A 273 -19.88 16.46 -7.12
C SER A 273 -19.50 17.83 -6.57
N GLY A 274 -20.31 18.84 -6.83
CA GLY A 274 -20.18 20.16 -6.20
C GLY A 274 -20.77 20.23 -4.78
N LYS A 275 -21.41 19.15 -4.30
CA LYS A 275 -22.01 19.10 -2.96
C LYS A 275 -21.07 18.59 -1.87
N TRP A 276 -19.98 17.95 -2.23
CA TRP A 276 -18.96 17.52 -1.27
C TRP A 276 -18.02 18.67 -0.92
N GLU A 277 -17.44 18.60 0.25
CA GLU A 277 -16.25 19.38 0.59
C GLU A 277 -15.08 19.07 -0.34
N VAL A 278 -13.98 19.72 -0.16
CA VAL A 278 -12.72 19.47 -0.89
C VAL A 278 -11.58 19.58 0.09
N GLU A 279 -10.82 18.49 0.23
CA GLU A 279 -9.64 18.44 1.08
C GLU A 279 -8.40 19.05 0.37
N ASN A 280 -7.42 19.61 1.10
CA ASN A 280 -7.33 19.81 2.57
C ASN A 280 -8.00 21.15 2.93
N ASN A 281 -9.09 21.14 3.69
CA ASN A 281 -9.83 22.34 4.08
C ASN A 281 -9.56 22.78 5.54
N GLY A 282 -8.67 22.13 6.28
CA GLY A 282 -8.34 22.26 7.70
C GLY A 282 -7.83 23.61 8.16
N SER A 283 -8.27 24.72 7.58
CA SER A 283 -7.90 26.08 8.04
C SER A 283 -8.87 27.17 7.54
N PHE A 284 -8.89 28.32 8.22
CA PHE A 284 -9.67 29.48 7.78
C PHE A 284 -9.40 29.90 6.33
N LYS A 285 -8.14 29.82 5.88
CA LYS A 285 -7.73 30.22 4.53
C LYS A 285 -8.20 29.24 3.46
N LYS A 286 -8.30 27.96 3.83
CA LYS A 286 -8.69 26.87 2.93
C LYS A 286 -10.16 26.46 3.07
N ALA A 287 -10.93 27.15 3.92
CA ALA A 287 -12.31 26.83 4.22
C ALA A 287 -13.16 26.68 2.96
N ASN A 288 -13.92 25.62 2.90
CA ASN A 288 -14.85 25.34 1.82
C ASN A 288 -16.03 26.32 1.85
N LYS A 289 -16.46 26.82 0.69
CA LYS A 289 -17.61 27.69 0.60
C LYS A 289 -18.89 26.90 0.90
N LEU A 290 -19.61 27.31 1.94
CA LEU A 290 -20.90 26.73 2.30
C LEU A 290 -22.02 27.43 1.52
N SER A 291 -22.56 26.75 0.53
CA SER A 291 -23.71 27.17 -0.26
C SER A 291 -24.64 25.97 -0.43
N GLY A 292 -25.87 26.08 0.11
CA GLY A 292 -26.79 24.93 0.17
C GLY A 292 -26.34 23.87 1.17
N THR A 293 -26.68 22.62 0.90
CA THR A 293 -26.21 21.48 1.69
C THR A 293 -24.84 21.02 1.17
N LYS A 294 -23.88 20.85 2.07
CA LYS A 294 -22.59 20.22 1.83
C LYS A 294 -22.50 18.88 2.56
N TYR A 295 -21.85 17.92 1.94
CA TYR A 295 -21.45 16.64 2.52
C TYR A 295 -19.98 16.68 2.87
N ALA A 296 -19.62 15.99 3.93
CA ALA A 296 -18.26 15.95 4.44
C ALA A 296 -18.05 14.70 5.30
N ASN A 297 -16.80 14.42 5.63
CA ASN A 297 -16.41 13.40 6.60
C ASN A 297 -15.05 13.71 7.22
N ILE A 298 -14.86 13.31 8.45
CA ILE A 298 -13.56 13.35 9.12
C ILE A 298 -12.77 12.10 8.69
N LEU A 299 -11.63 12.28 8.03
CA LEU A 299 -10.87 11.19 7.43
C LEU A 299 -9.80 10.58 8.37
N ASN A 300 -9.33 11.35 9.35
CA ASN A 300 -8.37 10.87 10.34
C ASN A 300 -8.49 11.69 11.64
N SER A 301 -7.73 11.32 12.67
CA SER A 301 -7.82 11.94 14.00
C SER A 301 -7.35 13.40 14.08
N SER A 302 -6.61 13.86 13.09
CA SER A 302 -6.13 15.25 12.99
C SER A 302 -6.93 16.10 12.00
N ASP A 303 -7.92 15.49 11.37
CA ASP A 303 -8.74 16.15 10.37
C ASP A 303 -9.73 17.13 10.98
N GLU A 304 -9.85 18.29 10.31
CA GLU A 304 -10.69 19.41 10.70
C GLU A 304 -11.29 20.06 9.47
N ASP A 305 -12.59 20.10 9.40
CA ASP A 305 -13.31 20.69 8.28
C ASP A 305 -13.68 22.14 8.54
N PHE A 306 -13.19 23.03 7.70
CA PHE A 306 -13.56 24.43 7.73
C PHE A 306 -14.50 24.78 6.58
N PHE A 307 -15.62 25.38 6.95
CA PHE A 307 -16.59 25.93 5.99
C PHE A 307 -16.75 27.42 6.20
N THR A 308 -17.08 28.16 5.14
CA THR A 308 -17.27 29.62 5.23
C THR A 308 -18.45 30.10 4.37
N PHE A 309 -19.13 31.13 4.85
CA PHE A 309 -20.12 31.88 4.06
C PHE A 309 -20.13 33.34 4.47
N LYS A 310 -20.64 34.20 3.59
CA LYS A 310 -20.85 35.61 3.87
C LYS A 310 -22.29 35.85 4.28
N ALA A 311 -22.50 36.48 5.43
CA ALA A 311 -23.84 36.80 5.94
C ALA A 311 -24.56 37.80 5.02
N ALA A 312 -25.65 37.38 4.39
CA ALA A 312 -26.43 38.21 3.46
C ALA A 312 -27.27 39.27 4.16
N LYS A 313 -27.66 39.03 5.42
CA LYS A 313 -28.53 39.92 6.24
C LYS A 313 -27.96 39.99 7.66
N THR A 314 -28.29 41.07 8.38
CA THR A 314 -28.02 41.18 9.83
C THR A 314 -29.11 40.42 10.59
N GLY A 315 -28.69 39.49 11.47
CA GLY A 315 -29.62 38.73 12.29
C GLY A 315 -29.09 37.37 12.70
N ARG A 316 -29.99 36.41 12.96
CA ARG A 316 -29.66 35.05 13.40
C ARG A 316 -29.55 34.11 12.21
N TYR A 317 -28.55 33.26 12.26
CA TYR A 317 -28.33 32.18 11.33
C TYR A 317 -28.37 30.86 12.10
N LYS A 318 -29.12 29.90 11.59
CA LYS A 318 -29.17 28.55 12.09
C LYS A 318 -28.31 27.64 11.20
N LEU A 319 -27.31 27.02 11.77
CA LEU A 319 -26.57 25.91 11.16
C LEU A 319 -27.28 24.60 11.55
N SER A 320 -27.52 23.76 10.59
CA SER A 320 -28.04 22.41 10.80
C SER A 320 -26.99 21.42 10.31
N ILE A 321 -26.69 20.40 11.12
CA ILE A 321 -25.77 19.33 10.81
C ILE A 321 -26.51 18.02 11.02
N ASP A 322 -26.32 17.11 10.07
CA ASP A 322 -26.91 15.78 10.11
C ASP A 322 -25.78 14.77 10.00
N THR A 323 -25.59 14.00 11.07
CA THR A 323 -24.52 13.00 11.20
C THR A 323 -25.02 11.57 11.02
N GLY A 324 -26.33 11.39 10.70
CA GLY A 324 -26.96 10.07 10.80
C GLY A 324 -27.13 9.59 12.25
N ASP A 325 -27.74 8.42 12.43
CA ASP A 325 -28.12 7.94 13.75
C ASP A 325 -26.97 7.22 14.50
N ASN A 326 -25.91 6.85 13.81
CA ASN A 326 -24.88 5.97 14.37
C ASN A 326 -23.74 6.70 15.10
N VAL A 327 -23.65 8.04 15.05
CA VAL A 327 -22.47 8.78 15.53
C VAL A 327 -22.91 9.94 16.44
N LYS A 328 -23.64 9.62 17.48
CA LYS A 328 -24.07 10.63 18.48
C LYS A 328 -22.87 11.13 19.27
N ASN A 329 -22.79 12.47 19.44
CA ASN A 329 -21.76 13.14 20.26
C ASN A 329 -20.29 12.93 19.83
N ALA A 330 -20.03 12.57 18.57
CA ALA A 330 -18.68 12.34 18.07
C ALA A 330 -18.00 13.58 17.49
N TYR A 331 -18.75 14.65 17.24
CA TYR A 331 -18.23 15.87 16.62
C TYR A 331 -18.24 17.06 17.56
N LYS A 332 -17.26 17.94 17.41
CA LYS A 332 -17.29 19.32 17.91
C LYS A 332 -17.49 20.30 16.78
N VAL A 333 -18.29 21.34 17.05
CA VAL A 333 -18.60 22.41 16.10
C VAL A 333 -18.26 23.75 16.72
N GLU A 334 -17.49 24.56 16.03
CA GLU A 334 -17.11 25.91 16.44
C GLU A 334 -17.51 26.92 15.37
N GLY A 335 -18.14 28.01 15.77
CA GLY A 335 -18.50 29.12 14.89
C GLY A 335 -17.63 30.34 15.13
N PHE A 336 -17.19 31.00 14.07
CA PHE A 336 -16.36 32.21 14.12
C PHE A 336 -17.01 33.31 13.25
N VAL A 337 -17.04 34.52 13.74
CA VAL A 337 -17.57 35.66 12.98
C VAL A 337 -16.48 36.73 12.88
N ASN A 338 -16.20 37.21 11.66
CA ASN A 338 -15.19 38.22 11.39
C ASN A 338 -13.81 37.87 11.97
N ASN A 339 -13.20 36.90 11.52
CA ASN A 339 -11.91 36.24 11.88
C ASN A 339 -10.73 37.15 12.35
N LYS A 340 -10.96 38.36 12.78
CA LYS A 340 -9.88 39.24 13.28
C LYS A 340 -9.19 38.70 14.54
N SER A 341 -9.88 37.89 15.35
CA SER A 341 -9.35 37.35 16.60
C SER A 341 -9.24 35.81 16.62
N LYS A 342 -9.66 35.10 15.58
CA LYS A 342 -9.77 33.62 15.54
C LYS A 342 -10.46 33.05 16.79
N LYS A 343 -11.29 33.85 17.47
CA LYS A 343 -11.99 33.45 18.69
C LYS A 343 -13.37 32.90 18.33
N ALA A 344 -13.66 31.69 18.75
CA ALA A 344 -14.97 31.09 18.58
C ALA A 344 -16.03 31.93 19.32
N VAL A 345 -17.11 32.30 18.60
CA VAL A 345 -18.27 32.98 19.20
C VAL A 345 -19.27 31.97 19.78
N SER A 346 -19.16 30.71 19.37
CA SER A 346 -20.01 29.63 19.85
C SER A 346 -19.24 28.31 19.74
N LYS A 347 -19.21 27.55 20.83
CA LYS A 347 -18.72 26.16 20.88
C LYS A 347 -19.89 25.26 21.24
N VAL A 348 -20.18 24.28 20.42
CA VAL A 348 -21.29 23.36 20.66
C VAL A 348 -20.79 21.94 20.51
N THR A 349 -21.05 21.09 21.52
CA THR A 349 -20.92 19.65 21.37
C THR A 349 -22.18 19.16 20.67
N MET A 350 -22.03 18.31 19.64
CA MET A 350 -23.09 17.87 18.75
C MET A 350 -24.12 16.91 19.39
N SER A 351 -24.60 17.21 20.59
CA SER A 351 -25.88 16.63 21.06
C SER A 351 -27.07 17.23 20.33
N ASP A 352 -26.92 18.47 19.82
CA ASP A 352 -27.97 19.21 19.13
C ASP A 352 -27.69 19.25 17.62
N LYS A 353 -28.62 18.74 16.83
CA LYS A 353 -28.55 18.73 15.34
C LYS A 353 -28.52 20.14 14.73
N SER A 354 -28.53 21.22 15.53
CA SER A 354 -28.43 22.58 15.05
C SER A 354 -28.03 23.58 16.15
N TYR A 355 -27.41 24.69 15.76
CA TYR A 355 -27.17 25.82 16.64
C TYR A 355 -27.40 27.17 15.91
N THR A 356 -27.62 28.23 16.69
CA THR A 356 -27.92 29.56 16.17
C THR A 356 -26.88 30.57 16.64
N PHE A 357 -26.42 31.41 15.74
CA PHE A 357 -25.47 32.48 16.03
C PHE A 357 -25.91 33.79 15.35
N LYS A 358 -25.33 34.92 15.78
CA LYS A 358 -25.64 36.24 15.21
C LYS A 358 -24.51 36.70 14.28
N ALA A 359 -24.84 37.26 13.13
CA ALA A 359 -23.91 37.92 12.24
C ALA A 359 -24.51 39.17 11.61
N LYS A 360 -23.70 40.20 11.33
CA LYS A 360 -24.08 41.40 10.61
C LYS A 360 -23.93 41.14 9.10
N ARG A 361 -24.77 41.83 8.29
CA ARG A 361 -24.65 41.79 6.82
C ARG A 361 -23.21 42.06 6.39
N GLY A 362 -22.70 41.24 5.48
CA GLY A 362 -21.34 41.37 4.94
C GLY A 362 -20.25 40.70 5.78
N GLN A 363 -20.51 40.27 7.01
CA GLN A 363 -19.56 39.53 7.79
C GLN A 363 -19.31 38.14 7.22
N ASN A 364 -18.04 37.70 7.24
CA ASN A 364 -17.71 36.33 6.96
C ASN A 364 -17.92 35.49 8.22
N VAL A 365 -18.48 34.32 8.03
CA VAL A 365 -18.70 33.31 9.07
C VAL A 365 -17.91 32.09 8.70
N TRP A 366 -17.20 31.51 9.66
CA TRP A 366 -16.54 30.23 9.53
C TRP A 366 -17.15 29.22 10.49
N VAL A 367 -17.18 27.99 10.09
CA VAL A 367 -17.57 26.84 10.90
C VAL A 367 -16.43 25.86 10.85
N ARG A 368 -15.95 25.42 12.02
CA ARG A 368 -14.98 24.35 12.17
C ARG A 368 -15.68 23.13 12.75
N ILE A 369 -15.48 21.98 12.13
CA ILE A 369 -16.01 20.68 12.57
C ILE A 369 -14.83 19.73 12.72
N TYR A 370 -14.78 18.98 13.81
CA TYR A 370 -13.71 18.02 14.07
C TYR A 370 -14.19 16.90 15.01
N GLY A 371 -13.47 15.77 15.01
CA GLY A 371 -13.80 14.63 15.85
C GLY A 371 -13.48 14.85 17.33
N ILE A 372 -14.22 14.19 18.21
CA ILE A 372 -13.93 14.16 19.65
C ILE A 372 -13.03 12.94 19.93
N SER A 373 -11.90 13.15 20.63
CA SER A 373 -11.03 12.07 21.06
C SER A 373 -11.80 11.01 21.88
N GLY A 374 -11.58 9.73 21.56
CA GLY A 374 -12.24 8.60 22.22
C GLY A 374 -13.61 8.19 21.66
N ASN A 375 -14.20 9.02 20.78
CA ASN A 375 -15.44 8.67 20.06
C ASN A 375 -15.28 9.14 18.60
N SER A 376 -14.36 8.49 17.88
CA SER A 376 -13.91 8.95 16.58
C SER A 376 -15.00 8.82 15.51
N PRO A 377 -15.38 9.91 14.81
CA PRO A 377 -16.31 9.87 13.69
C PRO A 377 -15.58 9.56 12.36
N ILE A 378 -14.36 9.02 12.40
CA ILE A 378 -13.54 8.77 11.22
C ILE A 378 -14.32 7.96 10.20
N GLY A 379 -14.32 8.44 8.97
CA GLY A 379 -15.01 7.82 7.85
C GLY A 379 -16.53 8.00 7.82
N ASN A 380 -17.15 8.56 8.87
CA ASN A 380 -18.58 8.76 8.89
C ASN A 380 -18.97 10.05 8.18
N LYS A 381 -19.83 9.90 7.19
CA LYS A 381 -20.39 11.02 6.42
C LYS A 381 -21.32 11.86 7.28
N TYR A 382 -21.20 13.17 7.18
CA TYR A 382 -22.19 14.12 7.68
C TYR A 382 -22.60 15.12 6.62
N SER A 383 -23.70 15.83 6.85
CA SER A 383 -24.10 16.94 6.01
C SER A 383 -24.33 18.20 6.82
N LEU A 384 -24.07 19.36 6.21
CA LEU A 384 -24.31 20.66 6.85
C LEU A 384 -24.95 21.65 5.89
N LYS A 385 -25.81 22.52 6.46
CA LYS A 385 -26.41 23.63 5.77
C LYS A 385 -26.71 24.77 6.75
N TYR A 386 -26.79 25.97 6.25
CA TYR A 386 -27.23 27.12 7.05
C TYR A 386 -28.45 27.81 6.46
N LYS A 387 -29.21 28.49 7.31
CA LYS A 387 -30.29 29.36 6.90
C LYS A 387 -30.39 30.61 7.78
N PHE A 388 -30.84 31.71 7.22
CA PHE A 388 -31.22 32.88 7.97
C PHE A 388 -32.55 32.60 8.68
N VAL A 389 -32.65 32.94 9.97
CA VAL A 389 -33.84 32.60 10.78
C VAL A 389 -34.69 33.79 11.08
N LYS A 390 -34.14 34.89 11.47
CA LYS A 390 -34.75 36.23 11.63
C LYS A 390 -33.85 37.15 12.46
N LYS A 391 -34.28 38.44 12.61
CA LYS A 391 -33.64 39.36 13.57
C LYS A 391 -33.73 38.87 15.00
#